data_9859eba537c963c57ae2217ee8345283
#
_entry.id   9859eba537c963c57ae2217ee8345283
#
_cell.length_a   1.000
_cell.length_b   1.000
_cell.length_c   1.000
_cell.angle_alpha   90.00
_cell.angle_beta   90.00
_cell.angle_gamma   90.00
#
_symmetry.space_group_name_H-M   'P 1'
#
loop_
_entity.id
_entity.type
_entity.pdbx_description
1 polymer ?
#
loop_
_entity_poly.entity_id
_entity_poly.type
_entity_poly.pdbx_seq_one_letter_code
_entity_poly.pdbx_strand_id
1 'polypeptide(L)'
;MKHKMITILGPTASGKTSLAAALAAKIDSLDAASWGGNTKGAEIISADSRQVYRGMDIGTGKDLADYTVDGKLIPYHLIDICEPGTKYNLFEYQQDFYDAYQDILERGVLPILCGGTGLYIESVLKGYHLSPVPQNQELRDRLADKSLDELTVMLKDLKAKTGSNMHNRTDVDTAQRAIRAIEIETYNLEHPMPERELPAVDSLIIGVSIDRDARREKITRRLKQRLKEGMVDEIKGLLDRGIPAENLIYYGLEYKFITEYVIGKTSYDEMFRGLEIAIHQFAKRQMTWF
;
A
#
# COMPACT_ATOMS: atom_id res chain seq x y z
N MET A 1 -5.00 -18.58 -20.90
CA MET A 1 -5.31 -17.15 -20.68
C MET A 1 -4.23 -16.28 -21.30
N LYS A 2 -4.55 -15.09 -21.85
CA LYS A 2 -3.55 -14.20 -22.45
C LYS A 2 -2.63 -13.57 -21.37
N HIS A 3 -3.19 -13.29 -20.19
CA HIS A 3 -2.49 -12.67 -19.05
C HIS A 3 -2.28 -13.68 -17.93
N LYS A 4 -1.16 -13.52 -17.19
CA LYS A 4 -0.78 -14.39 -16.07
C LYS A 4 -1.29 -13.91 -14.71
N MET A 5 -1.84 -12.70 -14.63
CA MET A 5 -2.38 -12.08 -13.42
C MET A 5 -3.58 -11.18 -13.76
N ILE A 6 -4.44 -10.92 -12.80
CA ILE A 6 -5.45 -9.85 -12.85
C ILE A 6 -5.11 -8.82 -11.78
N THR A 7 -5.14 -7.53 -12.12
CA THR A 7 -4.97 -6.43 -11.15
C THR A 7 -6.28 -5.68 -10.99
N ILE A 8 -6.80 -5.64 -9.76
CA ILE A 8 -8.01 -4.87 -9.42
C ILE A 8 -7.60 -3.68 -8.56
N LEU A 9 -7.75 -2.49 -9.10
CA LEU A 9 -7.36 -1.24 -8.47
C LEU A 9 -8.53 -0.25 -8.38
N GLY A 10 -8.39 0.76 -7.54
CA GLY A 10 -9.39 1.81 -7.36
C GLY A 10 -9.31 2.45 -5.97
N PRO A 11 -10.08 3.51 -5.69
CA PRO A 11 -10.01 4.25 -4.44
C PRO A 11 -10.54 3.46 -3.25
N THR A 12 -10.29 3.96 -2.04
CA THR A 12 -10.92 3.42 -0.82
C THR A 12 -12.45 3.46 -0.93
N ALA A 13 -13.11 2.51 -0.30
CA ALA A 13 -14.58 2.32 -0.30
C ALA A 13 -15.21 2.04 -1.69
N SER A 14 -14.45 1.65 -2.70
CA SER A 14 -14.99 1.30 -4.03
C SER A 14 -15.51 -0.14 -4.16
N GLY A 15 -15.23 -1.03 -3.19
CA GLY A 15 -15.65 -2.45 -3.25
C GLY A 15 -14.66 -3.37 -3.97
N LYS A 16 -13.39 -2.97 -4.09
CA LYS A 16 -12.34 -3.78 -4.76
C LYS A 16 -12.19 -5.18 -4.18
N THR A 17 -12.12 -5.29 -2.85
CA THR A 17 -11.90 -6.57 -2.16
C THR A 17 -13.04 -7.53 -2.43
N SER A 18 -14.29 -7.10 -2.26
CA SER A 18 -15.47 -7.92 -2.55
C SER A 18 -15.52 -8.35 -4.02
N LEU A 19 -15.12 -7.46 -4.96
CA LEU A 19 -15.02 -7.81 -6.38
C LEU A 19 -13.94 -8.85 -6.63
N ALA A 20 -12.74 -8.69 -6.02
CA ALA A 20 -11.63 -9.62 -6.17
C ALA A 20 -12.01 -11.01 -5.62
N ALA A 21 -12.62 -11.06 -4.44
CA ALA A 21 -13.06 -12.31 -3.83
C ALA A 21 -14.16 -13.00 -4.63
N ALA A 22 -15.17 -12.25 -5.10
CA ALA A 22 -16.21 -12.79 -5.97
C ALA A 22 -15.66 -13.33 -7.30
N LEU A 23 -14.68 -12.62 -7.89
CA LEU A 23 -14.00 -13.07 -9.10
C LEU A 23 -13.20 -14.35 -8.83
N ALA A 24 -12.43 -14.43 -7.74
CA ALA A 24 -11.69 -15.62 -7.37
C ALA A 24 -12.62 -16.82 -7.16
N ALA A 25 -13.70 -16.64 -6.41
CA ALA A 25 -14.72 -17.68 -6.21
C ALA A 25 -15.34 -18.16 -7.52
N LYS A 26 -15.59 -17.22 -8.44
CA LYS A 26 -16.14 -17.56 -9.77
C LYS A 26 -15.12 -18.38 -10.59
N ILE A 27 -13.84 -18.00 -10.58
CA ILE A 27 -12.78 -18.73 -11.26
C ILE A 27 -12.66 -20.16 -10.70
N ASP A 28 -12.71 -20.30 -9.37
CA ASP A 28 -12.69 -21.61 -8.71
C ASP A 28 -13.87 -22.53 -9.10
N SER A 29 -15.00 -21.93 -9.45
CA SER A 29 -16.22 -22.66 -9.82
C SER A 29 -16.27 -23.07 -11.31
N LEU A 30 -15.40 -22.53 -12.16
CA LEU A 30 -15.36 -22.83 -13.58
C LEU A 30 -14.44 -24.02 -13.83
N ASP A 31 -14.81 -24.89 -14.77
CA ASP A 31 -13.91 -25.93 -15.22
C ASP A 31 -12.72 -25.33 -16.01
N ALA A 32 -11.59 -26.02 -15.99
CA ALA A 32 -10.37 -25.56 -16.64
C ALA A 32 -10.54 -25.30 -18.16
N ALA A 33 -11.45 -26.00 -18.81
CA ALA A 33 -11.74 -25.86 -20.23
C ALA A 33 -12.44 -24.51 -20.54
N SER A 34 -13.26 -24.02 -19.63
CA SER A 34 -14.01 -22.76 -19.80
C SER A 34 -13.12 -21.51 -19.79
N TRP A 35 -11.91 -21.60 -19.20
CA TRP A 35 -10.94 -20.50 -19.12
C TRP A 35 -9.83 -20.54 -20.18
N GLY A 36 -9.79 -21.57 -21.01
CA GLY A 36 -8.72 -21.76 -21.99
C GLY A 36 -7.34 -21.98 -21.37
N GLY A 37 -7.27 -22.48 -20.12
CA GLY A 37 -6.02 -22.80 -19.41
C GLY A 37 -6.26 -23.70 -18.19
N ASN A 38 -5.17 -24.34 -17.71
CA ASN A 38 -5.20 -25.24 -16.55
C ASN A 38 -5.17 -24.53 -15.20
N THR A 39 -5.97 -23.48 -15.00
CA THR A 39 -6.00 -22.76 -13.71
C THR A 39 -6.74 -23.59 -12.67
N LYS A 40 -6.08 -23.82 -11.52
CA LYS A 40 -6.62 -24.58 -10.36
C LYS A 40 -7.33 -23.70 -9.34
N GLY A 41 -7.76 -22.51 -9.75
CA GLY A 41 -8.40 -21.53 -8.89
C GLY A 41 -7.71 -20.15 -8.94
N ALA A 42 -8.05 -19.28 -8.00
CA ALA A 42 -7.44 -17.97 -7.90
C ALA A 42 -7.18 -17.57 -6.44
N GLU A 43 -6.11 -16.81 -6.19
CA GLU A 43 -5.71 -16.30 -4.88
C GLU A 43 -5.42 -14.80 -4.96
N ILE A 44 -5.67 -14.08 -3.86
CA ILE A 44 -5.55 -12.62 -3.83
C ILE A 44 -4.22 -12.21 -3.18
N ILE A 45 -3.48 -11.31 -3.84
CA ILE A 45 -2.32 -10.62 -3.25
C ILE A 45 -2.75 -9.19 -2.91
N SER A 46 -2.67 -8.81 -1.63
CA SER A 46 -3.03 -7.46 -1.21
C SER A 46 -1.99 -6.43 -1.65
N ALA A 47 -2.43 -5.31 -2.21
CA ALA A 47 -1.63 -4.12 -2.48
C ALA A 47 -2.10 -2.94 -1.62
N ASP A 48 -2.17 -3.18 -0.30
CA ASP A 48 -2.49 -2.16 0.69
C ASP A 48 -1.36 -2.05 1.73
N SER A 49 -0.72 -0.89 1.80
CA SER A 49 0.44 -0.65 2.66
C SER A 49 0.14 -0.62 4.16
N ARG A 50 -1.13 -0.74 4.55
CA ARG A 50 -1.55 -0.75 5.96
C ARG A 50 -2.07 -2.10 6.42
N GLN A 51 -2.62 -2.89 5.52
CA GLN A 51 -3.14 -4.23 5.85
C GLN A 51 -2.05 -5.26 6.16
N VAL A 52 -0.79 -4.94 5.90
CA VAL A 52 0.37 -5.79 6.23
C VAL A 52 0.58 -5.97 7.75
N TYR A 53 0.06 -5.08 8.59
CA TYR A 53 0.32 -5.07 10.03
C TYR A 53 -0.70 -5.89 10.81
N ARG A 54 -0.24 -6.83 11.66
CA ARG A 54 -1.07 -7.68 12.51
C ARG A 54 -1.83 -6.88 13.56
N GLY A 55 -3.13 -7.22 13.75
CA GLY A 55 -3.96 -6.57 14.77
C GLY A 55 -4.24 -5.08 14.52
N MET A 56 -4.00 -4.61 13.29
CA MET A 56 -4.43 -3.32 12.78
C MET A 56 -5.57 -3.57 11.78
N ASP A 57 -6.76 -3.94 12.28
CA ASP A 57 -7.82 -4.54 11.47
C ASP A 57 -8.89 -3.54 11.07
N ILE A 58 -9.51 -2.89 12.08
CA ILE A 58 -10.63 -1.95 11.88
C ILE A 58 -10.11 -0.68 11.19
N GLY A 59 -9.04 -0.11 11.72
CA GLY A 59 -8.46 1.14 11.19
C GLY A 59 -7.92 1.00 9.78
N THR A 60 -7.33 -0.13 9.40
CA THR A 60 -6.85 -0.36 8.03
C THR A 60 -7.93 -0.85 7.08
N GLY A 61 -9.04 -1.32 7.64
CA GLY A 61 -10.14 -1.88 6.88
C GLY A 61 -9.79 -3.15 6.14
N LYS A 62 -9.21 -4.09 6.84
CA LYS A 62 -8.95 -5.42 6.27
C LYS A 62 -10.22 -6.10 5.81
N ASP A 63 -11.34 -5.89 6.56
CA ASP A 63 -12.66 -6.44 6.24
C ASP A 63 -12.55 -7.92 5.82
N LEU A 64 -11.86 -8.75 6.65
CA LEU A 64 -11.50 -10.14 6.32
C LEU A 64 -12.71 -11.01 5.96
N ALA A 65 -13.90 -10.64 6.41
CA ALA A 65 -15.15 -11.27 6.00
C ALA A 65 -15.41 -11.19 4.48
N ASP A 66 -14.93 -10.15 3.81
CA ASP A 66 -15.05 -9.98 2.36
C ASP A 66 -14.32 -11.08 1.55
N TYR A 67 -13.34 -11.75 2.18
CA TYR A 67 -12.63 -12.87 1.55
C TYR A 67 -13.38 -14.21 1.66
N THR A 68 -14.53 -14.24 2.33
CA THR A 68 -15.40 -15.42 2.39
C THR A 68 -16.58 -15.26 1.45
N VAL A 69 -16.66 -16.09 0.42
CA VAL A 69 -17.74 -16.08 -0.59
C VAL A 69 -18.43 -17.43 -0.52
N ASP A 70 -19.75 -17.41 -0.32
CA ASP A 70 -20.59 -18.62 -0.21
C ASP A 70 -20.04 -19.65 0.79
N GLY A 71 -19.51 -19.18 1.93
CA GLY A 71 -18.93 -20.01 2.98
C GLY A 71 -17.53 -20.56 2.69
N LYS A 72 -16.93 -20.24 1.54
CA LYS A 72 -15.57 -20.63 1.18
C LYS A 72 -14.62 -19.44 1.37
N LEU A 73 -13.54 -19.64 2.12
CA LEU A 73 -12.47 -18.65 2.25
C LEU A 73 -11.63 -18.63 0.97
N ILE A 74 -11.49 -17.46 0.36
CA ILE A 74 -10.55 -17.22 -0.73
C ILE A 74 -9.17 -16.95 -0.12
N PRO A 75 -8.13 -17.70 -0.53
CA PRO A 75 -6.79 -17.47 -0.04
C PRO A 75 -6.28 -16.06 -0.39
N TYR A 76 -5.61 -15.44 0.58
CA TYR A 76 -5.03 -14.12 0.40
C TYR A 76 -3.61 -14.05 0.97
N HIS A 77 -2.79 -13.15 0.41
CA HIS A 77 -1.38 -12.94 0.73
C HIS A 77 -1.11 -11.47 1.05
N LEU A 78 -0.05 -11.21 1.76
CA LEU A 78 0.46 -9.89 2.17
C LEU A 78 -0.52 -9.10 3.05
N ILE A 79 -1.27 -9.83 3.87
CA ILE A 79 -2.07 -9.31 4.98
C ILE A 79 -1.52 -9.95 6.25
N ASP A 80 -1.38 -9.17 7.33
CA ASP A 80 -0.88 -9.66 8.63
C ASP A 80 0.51 -10.30 8.60
N ILE A 81 1.42 -9.76 7.81
CA ILE A 81 2.78 -10.28 7.66
C ILE A 81 3.82 -9.57 8.54
N CYS A 82 3.49 -8.36 9.07
CA CYS A 82 4.39 -7.55 9.90
C CYS A 82 3.79 -7.28 11.28
N GLU A 83 4.66 -7.08 12.27
CA GLU A 83 4.22 -6.60 13.58
C GLU A 83 3.95 -5.08 13.54
N PRO A 84 2.92 -4.59 14.24
CA PRO A 84 2.67 -3.17 14.37
C PRO A 84 3.83 -2.49 15.13
N GLY A 85 4.15 -1.26 14.76
CA GLY A 85 5.34 -0.55 15.27
C GLY A 85 6.56 -0.65 14.35
N THR A 86 6.58 -1.56 13.39
CA THR A 86 7.62 -1.67 12.36
C THR A 86 7.36 -0.75 11.16
N LYS A 87 8.37 -0.56 10.33
CA LYS A 87 8.27 0.25 9.10
C LYS A 87 8.47 -0.64 7.89
N TYR A 88 7.39 -1.19 7.39
CA TYR A 88 7.39 -1.95 6.14
C TYR A 88 7.44 -1.00 4.94
N ASN A 89 8.36 -1.23 4.03
CA ASN A 89 8.67 -0.32 2.94
C ASN A 89 8.38 -0.92 1.55
N LEU A 90 8.54 -0.10 0.50
CA LEU A 90 8.24 -0.50 -0.87
C LEU A 90 9.14 -1.63 -1.39
N PHE A 91 10.42 -1.66 -0.97
CA PHE A 91 11.34 -2.71 -1.36
C PHE A 91 10.91 -4.07 -0.77
N GLU A 92 10.60 -4.11 0.53
CA GLU A 92 10.09 -5.31 1.22
C GLU A 92 8.79 -5.80 0.55
N TYR A 93 7.84 -4.87 0.29
CA TYR A 93 6.62 -5.22 -0.42
C TYR A 93 6.88 -5.87 -1.79
N GLN A 94 7.79 -5.31 -2.57
CA GLN A 94 8.10 -5.83 -3.89
C GLN A 94 8.71 -7.25 -3.81
N GLN A 95 9.59 -7.51 -2.83
CA GLN A 95 10.15 -8.85 -2.60
C GLN A 95 9.04 -9.84 -2.25
N ASP A 96 8.25 -9.53 -1.21
CA ASP A 96 7.17 -10.41 -0.76
C ASP A 96 6.10 -10.63 -1.83
N PHE A 97 5.86 -9.61 -2.67
CA PHE A 97 4.97 -9.75 -3.83
C PHE A 97 5.51 -10.79 -4.83
N TYR A 98 6.78 -10.69 -5.22
CA TYR A 98 7.34 -11.63 -6.19
C TYR A 98 7.40 -13.06 -5.66
N ASP A 99 7.70 -13.22 -4.36
CA ASP A 99 7.71 -14.54 -3.72
C ASP A 99 6.28 -15.15 -3.72
N ALA A 100 5.27 -14.40 -3.32
CA ALA A 100 3.88 -14.85 -3.37
C ALA A 100 3.40 -15.10 -4.82
N TYR A 101 3.73 -14.21 -5.74
CA TYR A 101 3.36 -14.31 -7.16
C TYR A 101 3.93 -15.58 -7.80
N GLN A 102 5.20 -15.89 -7.56
CA GLN A 102 5.84 -17.08 -8.09
C GLN A 102 5.24 -18.36 -7.49
N ASP A 103 5.09 -18.43 -6.17
CA ASP A 103 4.45 -19.58 -5.50
C ASP A 103 3.05 -19.87 -6.05
N ILE A 104 2.21 -18.85 -6.21
CA ILE A 104 0.87 -19.01 -6.77
C ILE A 104 0.92 -19.56 -8.20
N LEU A 105 1.81 -19.02 -9.05
CA LEU A 105 1.95 -19.48 -10.43
C LEU A 105 2.47 -20.92 -10.52
N GLU A 106 3.45 -21.31 -9.68
CA GLU A 106 4.02 -22.66 -9.65
C GLU A 106 2.97 -23.70 -9.25
N ARG A 107 2.03 -23.34 -8.39
CA ARG A 107 0.87 -24.18 -8.04
C ARG A 107 -0.20 -24.25 -9.15
N GLY A 108 -0.04 -23.48 -10.22
CA GLY A 108 -0.99 -23.40 -11.32
C GLY A 108 -2.27 -22.64 -10.96
N VAL A 109 -2.17 -21.70 -10.03
CA VAL A 109 -3.26 -20.84 -9.54
C VAL A 109 -3.13 -19.46 -10.18
N LEU A 110 -4.24 -18.75 -10.37
CA LEU A 110 -4.24 -17.40 -10.91
C LEU A 110 -4.08 -16.35 -9.80
N PRO A 111 -3.01 -15.53 -9.78
CA PRO A 111 -2.89 -14.44 -8.85
C PRO A 111 -3.81 -13.27 -9.23
N ILE A 112 -4.48 -12.69 -8.23
CA ILE A 112 -5.27 -11.45 -8.34
C ILE A 112 -4.64 -10.41 -7.43
N LEU A 113 -3.94 -9.43 -8.01
CA LEU A 113 -3.42 -8.27 -7.27
C LEU A 113 -4.58 -7.32 -6.97
N CYS A 114 -4.86 -7.06 -5.69
CA CYS A 114 -5.98 -6.21 -5.29
C CYS A 114 -5.54 -5.14 -4.28
N GLY A 115 -5.76 -3.86 -4.59
CA GLY A 115 -5.44 -2.83 -3.63
C GLY A 115 -5.66 -1.40 -4.06
N GLY A 116 -5.28 -0.49 -3.15
CA GLY A 116 -5.41 0.97 -3.33
C GLY A 116 -4.11 1.74 -3.15
N THR A 117 -2.98 1.06 -2.86
CA THR A 117 -1.67 1.71 -2.75
C THR A 117 -1.02 1.75 -4.13
N GLY A 118 -1.23 2.88 -4.84
CA GLY A 118 -0.79 3.04 -6.24
C GLY A 118 0.69 2.73 -6.44
N LEU A 119 1.56 3.21 -5.54
CA LEU A 119 3.00 2.96 -5.62
C LEU A 119 3.37 1.47 -5.50
N TYR A 120 2.64 0.70 -4.69
CA TYR A 120 2.83 -0.75 -4.59
C TYR A 120 2.48 -1.45 -5.91
N ILE A 121 1.30 -1.14 -6.44
CA ILE A 121 0.82 -1.69 -7.71
C ILE A 121 1.78 -1.31 -8.85
N GLU A 122 2.17 -0.05 -8.93
CA GLU A 122 3.06 0.45 -9.99
C GLU A 122 4.44 -0.18 -9.93
N SER A 123 5.01 -0.36 -8.73
CA SER A 123 6.35 -0.93 -8.55
C SER A 123 6.47 -2.36 -9.09
N VAL A 124 5.41 -3.15 -8.97
CA VAL A 124 5.41 -4.54 -9.46
C VAL A 124 4.99 -4.64 -10.91
N LEU A 125 4.04 -3.83 -11.38
CA LEU A 125 3.62 -3.85 -12.78
C LEU A 125 4.68 -3.28 -13.73
N LYS A 126 5.44 -2.28 -13.28
CA LYS A 126 6.53 -1.66 -14.06
C LYS A 126 7.92 -2.25 -13.76
N GLY A 127 8.01 -3.17 -12.79
CA GLY A 127 9.28 -3.79 -12.41
C GLY A 127 10.31 -2.77 -11.93
N TYR A 128 9.98 -1.95 -10.93
CA TYR A 128 10.93 -0.95 -10.42
C TYR A 128 12.17 -1.61 -9.84
N HIS A 129 13.35 -1.15 -10.26
CA HIS A 129 14.62 -1.54 -9.66
C HIS A 129 14.78 -0.81 -8.33
N LEU A 130 14.45 -1.49 -7.24
CA LEU A 130 14.53 -0.95 -5.89
C LEU A 130 15.75 -1.50 -5.16
N SER A 131 16.39 -0.64 -4.34
CA SER A 131 17.52 -1.02 -3.49
C SER A 131 17.11 -0.98 -2.02
N PRO A 132 17.64 -1.89 -1.18
CA PRO A 132 17.39 -1.91 0.26
C PRO A 132 18.21 -0.83 0.96
N VAL A 133 17.91 0.44 0.68
CA VAL A 133 18.68 1.59 1.20
C VAL A 133 18.30 1.88 2.65
N PRO A 134 19.20 1.69 3.62
CA PRO A 134 18.96 2.04 5.02
C PRO A 134 18.80 3.56 5.19
N GLN A 135 18.20 3.96 6.31
CA GLN A 135 18.17 5.37 6.69
C GLN A 135 19.56 5.81 7.16
N ASN A 136 20.06 6.92 6.61
CA ASN A 136 21.32 7.52 7.01
C ASN A 136 21.04 8.81 7.80
N GLN A 137 21.02 8.69 9.14
CA GLN A 137 20.68 9.81 10.02
C GLN A 137 21.68 10.95 9.89
N GLU A 138 22.97 10.66 9.79
CA GLU A 138 24.02 11.68 9.63
C GLU A 138 23.81 12.51 8.35
N LEU A 139 23.50 11.85 7.24
CA LEU A 139 23.18 12.54 5.98
C LEU A 139 21.92 13.41 6.13
N ARG A 140 20.89 12.90 6.80
CA ARG A 140 19.63 13.63 7.04
C ARG A 140 19.87 14.88 7.87
N ASP A 141 20.65 14.78 8.92
CA ASP A 141 20.98 15.91 9.81
C ASP A 141 21.76 16.99 9.04
N ARG A 142 22.71 16.62 8.18
CA ARG A 142 23.43 17.55 7.30
C ARG A 142 22.54 18.25 6.27
N LEU A 143 21.44 17.62 5.88
CA LEU A 143 20.52 18.14 4.87
C LEU A 143 19.29 18.85 5.46
N ALA A 144 19.08 18.76 6.78
CA ALA A 144 17.87 19.23 7.45
C ALA A 144 17.58 20.72 7.25
N ASP A 145 18.64 21.55 7.24
CA ASP A 145 18.53 23.02 7.13
C ASP A 145 18.56 23.52 5.67
N LYS A 146 18.67 22.61 4.70
CA LYS A 146 18.70 23.01 3.27
C LYS A 146 17.31 23.28 2.74
N SER A 147 17.21 24.31 1.90
CA SER A 147 15.99 24.61 1.16
C SER A 147 15.69 23.51 0.13
N LEU A 148 14.40 23.43 -0.27
CA LEU A 148 13.98 22.48 -1.29
C LEU A 148 14.70 22.68 -2.64
N ASP A 149 15.03 23.92 -2.99
CA ASP A 149 15.76 24.25 -4.21
C ASP A 149 17.20 23.72 -4.16
N GLU A 150 17.90 23.90 -3.05
CA GLU A 150 19.25 23.36 -2.85
C GLU A 150 19.25 21.83 -2.92
N LEU A 151 18.30 21.18 -2.23
CA LEU A 151 18.14 19.73 -2.28
C LEU A 151 17.84 19.23 -3.70
N THR A 152 17.05 19.98 -4.45
CA THR A 152 16.73 19.65 -5.85
C THR A 152 17.96 19.72 -6.76
N VAL A 153 18.82 20.73 -6.58
CA VAL A 153 20.10 20.83 -7.31
C VAL A 153 21.01 19.67 -6.96
N MET A 154 21.19 19.37 -5.66
CA MET A 154 22.03 18.26 -5.20
C MET A 154 21.54 16.92 -5.77
N LEU A 155 20.24 16.69 -5.78
CA LEU A 155 19.66 15.46 -6.34
C LEU A 155 19.93 15.35 -7.84
N LYS A 156 19.81 16.44 -8.60
CA LYS A 156 20.11 16.46 -10.05
C LYS A 156 21.56 16.11 -10.32
N ASP A 157 22.48 16.66 -9.55
CA ASP A 157 23.91 16.40 -9.70
C ASP A 157 24.25 14.91 -9.39
N LEU A 158 23.61 14.35 -8.37
CA LEU A 158 23.78 12.93 -8.03
C LEU A 158 23.22 12.03 -9.13
N LYS A 159 22.03 12.30 -9.62
CA LYS A 159 21.41 11.53 -10.70
C LYS A 159 22.19 11.59 -12.01
N ALA A 160 22.80 12.72 -12.31
CA ALA A 160 23.72 12.83 -13.45
C ALA A 160 24.96 11.93 -13.31
N LYS A 161 25.45 11.70 -12.08
CA LYS A 161 26.59 10.83 -11.82
C LYS A 161 26.22 9.34 -11.86
N THR A 162 25.01 9.00 -11.40
CA THR A 162 24.52 7.60 -11.42
C THR A 162 23.96 7.18 -12.78
N GLY A 163 23.77 8.12 -13.71
CA GLY A 163 23.07 7.85 -14.97
C GLY A 163 21.57 7.61 -14.80
N SER A 164 21.03 7.87 -13.61
CA SER A 164 19.61 7.71 -13.32
C SER A 164 18.81 8.95 -13.75
N ASN A 165 17.60 8.73 -14.25
CA ASN A 165 16.71 9.81 -14.64
C ASN A 165 15.91 10.33 -13.43
N MET A 166 15.57 11.63 -13.45
CA MET A 166 14.58 12.17 -12.51
C MET A 166 13.21 11.54 -12.80
N HIS A 167 12.81 10.55 -12.02
CA HIS A 167 11.57 9.78 -12.24
C HIS A 167 10.32 10.52 -11.86
N ASN A 168 10.18 11.71 -11.74
CA ASN A 168 8.99 12.56 -11.56
C ASN A 168 9.32 13.79 -10.70
N ARG A 169 8.46 14.79 -10.81
CA ARG A 169 8.42 15.94 -9.89
C ARG A 169 8.21 15.53 -8.43
N THR A 170 7.72 14.30 -8.18
CA THR A 170 7.39 13.79 -6.84
C THR A 170 8.60 13.63 -5.92
N ASP A 171 9.80 13.40 -6.46
CA ASP A 171 11.02 13.29 -5.65
C ASP A 171 11.39 14.62 -4.97
N VAL A 172 10.92 15.72 -5.52
CA VAL A 172 11.23 17.09 -5.07
C VAL A 172 9.99 17.89 -4.65
N ASP A 173 8.87 17.22 -4.35
CA ASP A 173 7.65 17.89 -3.86
C ASP A 173 7.79 18.39 -2.41
N THR A 174 8.65 17.76 -1.62
CA THR A 174 8.93 18.13 -0.24
C THR A 174 10.39 17.89 0.10
N ALA A 175 10.92 18.66 1.08
CA ALA A 175 12.30 18.47 1.55
C ALA A 175 12.56 17.03 2.04
N GLN A 176 11.62 16.41 2.74
CA GLN A 176 11.74 15.02 3.21
C GLN A 176 11.89 14.02 2.04
N ARG A 177 11.15 14.21 0.95
CA ARG A 177 11.26 13.36 -0.25
C ARG A 177 12.58 13.59 -0.97
N ALA A 178 12.99 14.85 -1.12
CA ALA A 178 14.27 15.19 -1.72
C ALA A 178 15.45 14.61 -0.93
N ILE A 179 15.43 14.71 0.40
CA ILE A 179 16.43 14.10 1.28
C ILE A 179 16.44 12.58 1.10
N ARG A 180 15.30 11.93 1.05
CA ARG A 180 15.23 10.47 0.82
C ARG A 180 15.75 10.08 -0.55
N ALA A 181 15.45 10.83 -1.59
CA ALA A 181 15.97 10.59 -2.93
C ALA A 181 17.51 10.77 -2.99
N ILE A 182 18.07 11.80 -2.32
CA ILE A 182 19.51 12.00 -2.19
C ILE A 182 20.15 10.83 -1.43
N GLU A 183 19.53 10.38 -0.35
CA GLU A 183 19.99 9.22 0.44
C GLU A 183 20.08 7.95 -0.43
N ILE A 184 19.08 7.70 -1.26
CA ILE A 184 19.04 6.54 -2.18
C ILE A 184 20.14 6.66 -3.24
N GLU A 185 20.28 7.81 -3.91
CA GLU A 185 21.29 7.98 -4.96
C GLU A 185 22.72 7.92 -4.38
N THR A 186 22.95 8.49 -3.19
CA THR A 186 24.24 8.42 -2.50
C THR A 186 24.60 6.97 -2.18
N TYR A 187 23.66 6.21 -1.62
CA TYR A 187 23.87 4.80 -1.30
C TYR A 187 24.16 3.96 -2.55
N ASN A 188 23.42 4.17 -3.64
CA ASN A 188 23.60 3.43 -4.88
C ASN A 188 24.96 3.74 -5.55
N LEU A 189 25.51 4.95 -5.39
CA LEU A 189 26.85 5.29 -5.86
C LEU A 189 27.94 4.52 -5.09
N GLU A 190 27.76 4.39 -3.78
CA GLU A 190 28.72 3.70 -2.89
C GLU A 190 28.58 2.18 -2.97
N HIS A 191 27.39 1.69 -3.29
CA HIS A 191 27.04 0.28 -3.33
C HIS A 191 26.33 -0.06 -4.65
N PRO A 192 27.07 -0.10 -5.78
CA PRO A 192 26.47 -0.44 -7.06
C PRO A 192 25.88 -1.86 -6.99
N MET A 193 24.58 -1.96 -7.17
CA MET A 193 23.87 -3.24 -7.18
C MET A 193 23.88 -3.81 -8.60
N PRO A 194 24.09 -5.12 -8.75
CA PRO A 194 23.88 -5.76 -10.05
C PRO A 194 22.42 -5.59 -10.49
N GLU A 195 22.19 -5.39 -11.78
CA GLU A 195 20.83 -5.40 -12.32
C GLU A 195 20.16 -6.73 -11.95
N ARG A 196 19.11 -6.65 -11.15
CA ARG A 196 18.29 -7.83 -10.84
C ARG A 196 17.24 -7.95 -11.93
N GLU A 197 17.26 -9.04 -12.66
CA GLU A 197 16.16 -9.38 -13.54
C GLU A 197 14.92 -9.70 -12.71
N LEU A 198 13.92 -8.81 -12.76
CA LEU A 198 12.62 -9.05 -12.14
C LEU A 198 11.73 -9.83 -13.11
N PRO A 199 10.94 -10.81 -12.63
CA PRO A 199 9.97 -11.49 -13.48
C PRO A 199 9.01 -10.50 -14.11
N ALA A 200 8.81 -10.59 -15.42
CA ALA A 200 7.82 -9.78 -16.11
C ALA A 200 6.40 -10.12 -15.64
N VAL A 201 5.68 -9.11 -15.16
CA VAL A 201 4.30 -9.26 -14.69
C VAL A 201 3.35 -8.85 -15.81
N ASP A 202 2.76 -9.84 -16.47
CA ASP A 202 1.73 -9.62 -17.50
C ASP A 202 0.34 -9.68 -16.84
N SER A 203 -0.34 -8.55 -16.71
CA SER A 203 -1.58 -8.40 -15.97
C SER A 203 -2.69 -7.74 -16.75
N LEU A 204 -3.91 -8.30 -16.65
CA LEU A 204 -5.14 -7.61 -17.02
C LEU A 204 -5.53 -6.62 -15.92
N ILE A 205 -5.52 -5.33 -16.22
CA ILE A 205 -5.82 -4.28 -15.24
C ILE A 205 -7.31 -3.90 -15.30
N ILE A 206 -7.97 -3.95 -14.15
CA ILE A 206 -9.37 -3.59 -13.96
C ILE A 206 -9.47 -2.47 -12.93
N GLY A 207 -9.91 -1.29 -13.37
CA GLY A 207 -10.17 -0.14 -12.50
C GLY A 207 -11.60 -0.17 -11.97
N VAL A 208 -11.77 -0.14 -10.64
CA VAL A 208 -13.10 -0.02 -10.01
C VAL A 208 -13.42 1.45 -9.82
N SER A 209 -14.37 1.95 -10.60
CA SER A 209 -14.86 3.32 -10.50
C SER A 209 -16.16 3.38 -9.72
N ILE A 210 -16.32 4.44 -8.94
CA ILE A 210 -17.54 4.77 -8.22
C ILE A 210 -17.79 6.26 -8.35
N ASP A 211 -19.05 6.65 -8.51
CA ASP A 211 -19.46 8.04 -8.54
C ASP A 211 -18.90 8.82 -7.32
N ARG A 212 -18.58 10.10 -7.52
CA ARG A 212 -17.95 10.93 -6.52
C ARG A 212 -18.80 11.07 -5.26
N ASP A 213 -20.09 11.35 -5.42
CA ASP A 213 -20.95 11.63 -4.28
C ASP A 213 -21.29 10.33 -3.54
N ALA A 214 -21.58 9.25 -4.26
CA ALA A 214 -21.74 7.91 -3.69
C ALA A 214 -20.49 7.45 -2.93
N ARG A 215 -19.29 7.76 -3.42
CA ARG A 215 -18.03 7.45 -2.73
C ARG A 215 -17.91 8.25 -1.42
N ARG A 216 -18.25 9.55 -1.45
CA ARG A 216 -18.20 10.40 -0.25
C ARG A 216 -19.12 9.88 0.84
N GLU A 217 -20.36 9.54 0.48
CA GLU A 217 -21.32 8.97 1.42
C GLU A 217 -20.83 7.63 2.01
N LYS A 218 -20.30 6.75 1.16
CA LYS A 218 -19.73 5.47 1.61
C LYS A 218 -18.55 5.67 2.58
N ILE A 219 -17.65 6.60 2.31
CA ILE A 219 -16.51 6.92 3.18
C ILE A 219 -17.01 7.39 4.56
N THR A 220 -17.90 8.38 4.60
CA THR A 220 -18.44 8.91 5.87
C THR A 220 -19.21 7.83 6.64
N ARG A 221 -20.04 7.04 5.97
CA ARG A 221 -20.78 5.94 6.61
C ARG A 221 -19.84 4.88 7.18
N ARG A 222 -18.83 4.47 6.43
CA ARG A 222 -17.84 3.49 6.85
C ARG A 222 -17.00 3.98 8.04
N LEU A 223 -16.58 5.24 8.04
CA LEU A 223 -15.87 5.84 9.17
C LEU A 223 -16.73 5.80 10.44
N LYS A 224 -18.00 6.24 10.37
CA LYS A 224 -18.93 6.18 11.50
C LYS A 224 -19.15 4.77 12.01
N GLN A 225 -19.26 3.81 11.11
CA GLN A 225 -19.46 2.40 11.45
C GLN A 225 -18.23 1.83 12.18
N ARG A 226 -17.03 2.04 11.67
CA ARG A 226 -15.79 1.56 12.29
C ARG A 226 -15.49 2.18 13.64
N LEU A 227 -15.84 3.45 13.84
CA LEU A 227 -15.75 4.06 15.17
C LEU A 227 -16.67 3.37 16.18
N LYS A 228 -17.87 2.93 15.76
CA LYS A 228 -18.78 2.14 16.61
C LYS A 228 -18.32 0.72 16.84
N GLU A 229 -17.61 0.12 15.89
CA GLU A 229 -17.04 -1.23 15.95
C GLU A 229 -15.80 -1.34 16.84
N GLY A 230 -15.32 -0.21 17.41
CA GLY A 230 -14.21 -0.22 18.36
C GLY A 230 -12.86 0.21 17.77
N MET A 231 -12.84 0.98 16.66
CA MET A 231 -11.58 1.46 16.07
C MET A 231 -10.73 2.29 17.06
N VAL A 232 -11.37 3.01 17.99
CA VAL A 232 -10.64 3.73 19.05
C VAL A 232 -10.02 2.74 20.03
N ASP A 233 -10.73 1.67 20.38
CA ASP A 233 -10.25 0.68 21.33
C ASP A 233 -9.15 -0.20 20.74
N GLU A 234 -9.17 -0.44 19.42
CA GLU A 234 -8.05 -1.06 18.69
C GLU A 234 -6.76 -0.27 18.90
N ILE A 235 -6.81 1.05 18.72
CA ILE A 235 -5.64 1.92 18.87
C ILE A 235 -5.18 2.04 20.32
N LYS A 236 -6.10 2.12 21.28
CA LYS A 236 -5.76 2.05 22.71
C LYS A 236 -5.04 0.73 23.03
N GLY A 237 -5.57 -0.40 22.56
CA GLY A 237 -4.95 -1.69 22.75
C GLY A 237 -3.55 -1.82 22.14
N LEU A 238 -3.26 -1.12 21.04
CA LEU A 238 -1.89 -1.03 20.48
C LEU A 238 -0.96 -0.24 21.39
N LEU A 239 -1.41 0.91 21.90
CA LEU A 239 -0.65 1.73 22.85
C LEU A 239 -0.40 0.98 24.16
N ASP A 240 -1.40 0.27 24.70
CA ASP A 240 -1.31 -0.53 25.94
C ASP A 240 -0.32 -1.70 25.79
N ARG A 241 -0.14 -2.21 24.57
CA ARG A 241 0.91 -3.20 24.25
C ARG A 241 2.30 -2.58 24.12
N GLY A 242 2.45 -1.28 24.35
CA GLY A 242 3.74 -0.57 24.36
C GLY A 242 4.20 -0.07 22.99
N ILE A 243 3.33 -0.04 21.98
CA ILE A 243 3.69 0.57 20.69
C ILE A 243 3.75 2.10 20.86
N PRO A 244 4.87 2.75 20.54
CA PRO A 244 5.00 4.19 20.68
C PRO A 244 3.96 4.96 19.85
N ALA A 245 3.39 6.03 20.42
CA ALA A 245 2.39 6.84 19.74
C ALA A 245 2.90 7.43 18.41
N GLU A 246 4.17 7.80 18.32
CA GLU A 246 4.81 8.28 17.08
C GLU A 246 4.82 7.22 15.98
N ASN A 247 4.92 5.94 16.31
CA ASN A 247 4.87 4.87 15.32
C ASN A 247 3.45 4.71 14.76
N LEU A 248 2.41 4.85 15.60
CA LEU A 248 1.03 4.84 15.14
C LEU A 248 0.70 6.09 14.31
N ILE A 249 1.15 7.26 14.73
CA ILE A 249 1.01 8.51 13.98
C ILE A 249 1.69 8.42 12.61
N TYR A 250 2.84 7.74 12.51
CA TYR A 250 3.55 7.50 11.24
C TYR A 250 2.69 6.74 10.21
N TYR A 251 1.82 5.84 10.64
CA TYR A 251 0.94 5.12 9.70
C TYR A 251 -0.09 6.02 9.02
N GLY A 252 -0.36 7.20 9.55
CA GLY A 252 -1.25 8.19 8.95
C GLY A 252 -2.74 7.87 9.10
N LEU A 253 -3.60 8.68 8.46
CA LEU A 253 -5.06 8.53 8.44
C LEU A 253 -5.64 8.12 9.82
N GLU A 254 -6.38 7.02 9.88
CA GLU A 254 -7.09 6.55 11.07
C GLU A 254 -6.16 6.47 12.29
N TYR A 255 -5.00 5.86 12.12
CA TYR A 255 -4.04 5.68 13.23
C TYR A 255 -3.47 7.00 13.73
N LYS A 256 -3.20 7.95 12.82
CA LYS A 256 -2.73 9.28 13.23
C LYS A 256 -3.78 10.02 14.04
N PHE A 257 -4.95 10.23 13.45
CA PHE A 257 -5.97 11.10 14.06
C PHE A 257 -6.52 10.52 15.37
N ILE A 258 -6.72 9.19 15.42
CA ILE A 258 -7.25 8.55 16.61
C ILE A 258 -6.18 8.46 17.72
N THR A 259 -4.91 8.21 17.37
CA THR A 259 -3.82 8.27 18.35
C THR A 259 -3.71 9.66 18.97
N GLU A 260 -3.74 10.73 18.14
CA GLU A 260 -3.72 12.11 18.63
C GLU A 260 -4.89 12.42 19.59
N TYR A 261 -6.07 11.86 19.32
CA TYR A 261 -7.21 11.93 20.23
C TYR A 261 -6.98 11.14 21.53
N VAL A 262 -6.53 9.89 21.43
CA VAL A 262 -6.33 9.02 22.61
C VAL A 262 -5.29 9.59 23.57
N ILE A 263 -4.22 10.22 23.05
CA ILE A 263 -3.19 10.88 23.88
C ILE A 263 -3.54 12.31 24.28
N GLY A 264 -4.78 12.78 24.03
CA GLY A 264 -5.31 14.05 24.51
C GLY A 264 -4.85 15.29 23.73
N LYS A 265 -4.32 15.13 22.51
CA LYS A 265 -3.89 16.27 21.66
C LYS A 265 -5.06 16.94 20.94
N THR A 266 -6.15 16.23 20.70
CA THR A 266 -7.34 16.74 20.01
C THR A 266 -8.61 16.25 20.69
N SER A 267 -9.72 16.96 20.51
CA SER A 267 -11.05 16.49 20.91
C SER A 267 -11.58 15.43 19.94
N TYR A 268 -12.62 14.70 20.35
CA TYR A 268 -13.29 13.73 19.49
C TYR A 268 -13.84 14.36 18.20
N ASP A 269 -14.45 15.54 18.31
CA ASP A 269 -15.02 16.23 17.16
C ASP A 269 -13.95 16.69 16.16
N GLU A 270 -12.81 17.18 16.64
CA GLU A 270 -11.67 17.55 15.80
C GLU A 270 -11.07 16.33 15.14
N MET A 271 -10.88 15.25 15.87
CA MET A 271 -10.41 13.96 15.34
C MET A 271 -11.34 13.48 14.23
N PHE A 272 -12.65 13.41 14.48
CA PHE A 272 -13.62 12.91 13.49
C PHE A 272 -13.62 13.75 12.22
N ARG A 273 -13.73 15.08 12.34
CA ARG A 273 -13.74 16.00 11.18
C ARG A 273 -12.43 15.96 10.41
N GLY A 274 -11.31 15.98 11.12
CA GLY A 274 -9.98 15.93 10.51
C GLY A 274 -9.76 14.62 9.74
N LEU A 275 -10.11 13.50 10.34
CA LEU A 275 -10.00 12.18 9.74
C LEU A 275 -10.91 12.03 8.51
N GLU A 276 -12.17 12.45 8.59
CA GLU A 276 -13.11 12.41 7.47
C GLU A 276 -12.55 13.17 6.25
N ILE A 277 -12.06 14.40 6.47
CA ILE A 277 -11.44 15.22 5.41
C ILE A 277 -10.21 14.49 4.83
N ALA A 278 -9.36 13.94 5.70
CA ALA A 278 -8.14 13.26 5.28
C ALA A 278 -8.43 12.02 4.42
N ILE A 279 -9.45 11.22 4.76
CA ILE A 279 -9.87 10.05 3.95
C ILE A 279 -10.41 10.50 2.60
N HIS A 280 -11.20 11.57 2.53
CA HIS A 280 -11.69 12.11 1.25
C HIS A 280 -10.55 12.60 0.36
N GLN A 281 -9.55 13.28 0.94
CA GLN A 281 -8.35 13.71 0.22
C GLN A 281 -7.51 12.51 -0.26
N PHE A 282 -7.40 11.46 0.57
CA PHE A 282 -6.71 10.24 0.21
C PHE A 282 -7.40 9.55 -0.97
N ALA A 283 -8.71 9.38 -0.93
CA ALA A 283 -9.48 8.82 -2.04
C ALA A 283 -9.33 9.63 -3.34
N LYS A 284 -9.26 10.97 -3.24
CA LYS A 284 -8.98 11.83 -4.40
C LYS A 284 -7.59 11.57 -4.98
N ARG A 285 -6.56 11.46 -4.13
CA ARG A 285 -5.18 11.14 -4.58
C ARG A 285 -5.12 9.77 -5.27
N GLN A 286 -5.81 8.76 -4.74
CA GLN A 286 -5.89 7.45 -5.40
C GLN A 286 -6.49 7.55 -6.80
N MET A 287 -7.58 8.31 -6.97
CA MET A 287 -8.21 8.53 -8.29
C MET A 287 -7.32 9.31 -9.28
N THR A 288 -6.41 10.14 -8.78
CA THR A 288 -5.45 10.85 -9.63
C THR A 288 -4.29 9.94 -10.05
N TRP A 289 -3.97 8.96 -9.20
CA TRP A 289 -2.91 7.98 -9.48
C TRP A 289 -3.33 6.97 -10.53
N PHE A 290 -4.55 6.46 -10.43
CA PHE A 290 -5.13 5.47 -11.35
C PHE A 290 -5.78 6.10 -12.58
#